data_8ba6b47e3073d0fb7fa091ea0551279a
#
_entry.id   8ba6b47e3073d0fb7fa091ea0551279a
#
_cell.length_a   1.000
_cell.length_b   1.000
_cell.length_c   1.000
_cell.angle_alpha   90.00
_cell.angle_beta   90.00
_cell.angle_gamma   90.00
#
_symmetry.space_group_name_H-M   'P 1'
#
loop_
_entity.id
_entity.type
_entity.pdbx_description
1 polymer ?
#
loop_
_entity_poly.entity_id
_entity_poly.type
_entity_poly.pdbx_seq_one_letter_code
_entity_poly.pdbx_strand_id
1 'polypeptide(L)'
;MKKIFAILTLSLLALGAYAQEAQKATSADYGYKQTGFMSTPKLGAYIIGSYKYSDLAGANGGPGFGCRLIRAYVDGSIFSDFKYRLQVQLSGTPHMRDAYIEWAKYKEFSVKMGQFKRAFTFENPTNPWEVGVGDFSMVVKKFAGFGDRLGEGNMGGRDQGIQFQGDLIPMGENDSYRLIHYQIGMWNGQGINQVDANKDKDIIATLQIQPIKGLYIGAFGWKGSWVKAATATAPATEFARRRVSAGAKFDRDNWTVRAEYAAAVFGEKQQILDAGRPNYVGSDAVYVTVGVPLYDWLKVYVKWDEFREGATAATSHDIYSCATNFRLHKNLMLQLEYRRHENQLLPTPGYNEIWLQTYIRW
;
A
#
# COMPACT_ATOMS: atom_id res chain seq x y z
N MET A 1 1.58 22.84 -19.87
CA MET A 1 2.62 21.83 -20.07
C MET A 1 4.03 22.40 -20.02
N LYS A 2 4.42 23.40 -20.83
CA LYS A 2 5.79 23.98 -20.82
C LYS A 2 6.25 24.52 -19.45
N LYS A 3 5.38 25.14 -18.66
CA LYS A 3 5.73 25.67 -17.31
C LYS A 3 5.94 24.58 -16.25
N ILE A 4 5.24 23.45 -16.37
CA ILE A 4 5.39 22.30 -15.46
C ILE A 4 6.71 21.56 -15.76
N PHE A 5 7.06 21.45 -17.04
CA PHE A 5 8.36 20.88 -17.46
C PHE A 5 9.54 21.74 -16.97
N ALA A 6 9.43 23.07 -17.03
CA ALA A 6 10.48 23.95 -16.56
C ALA A 6 10.67 23.90 -15.04
N ILE A 7 9.59 23.76 -14.27
CA ILE A 7 9.65 23.59 -12.80
C ILE A 7 10.25 22.25 -12.43
N LEU A 8 9.87 21.18 -13.14
CA LEU A 8 10.48 19.85 -12.96
C LEU A 8 11.97 19.84 -13.32
N THR A 9 12.37 20.54 -14.37
CA THR A 9 13.79 20.61 -14.78
C THR A 9 14.61 21.46 -13.79
N LEU A 10 14.07 22.57 -13.28
CA LEU A 10 14.76 23.38 -12.27
C LEU A 10 14.87 22.66 -10.93
N SER A 11 13.84 21.93 -10.51
CA SER A 11 13.90 21.11 -9.28
C SER A 11 14.86 19.92 -9.42
N LEU A 12 14.98 19.31 -10.61
CA LEU A 12 15.96 18.28 -10.90
C LEU A 12 17.40 18.83 -10.93
N LEU A 13 17.60 20.05 -11.43
CA LEU A 13 18.92 20.71 -11.41
C LEU A 13 19.31 21.17 -10.01
N ALA A 14 18.38 21.64 -9.19
CA ALA A 14 18.62 21.97 -7.79
C ALA A 14 18.93 20.73 -6.95
N LEU A 15 18.24 19.61 -7.20
CA LEU A 15 18.55 18.29 -6.60
C LEU A 15 19.90 17.76 -7.08
N GLY A 16 20.31 18.02 -8.32
CA GLY A 16 21.63 17.68 -8.85
C GLY A 16 22.78 18.44 -8.19
N ALA A 17 22.58 19.70 -7.81
CA ALA A 17 23.57 20.50 -7.08
C ALA A 17 23.74 20.04 -5.61
N TYR A 18 22.67 19.57 -4.97
CA TYR A 18 22.72 18.94 -3.64
C TYR A 18 23.36 17.53 -3.68
N ALA A 19 23.33 16.86 -4.82
CA ALA A 19 23.88 15.52 -4.98
C ALA A 19 25.42 15.47 -4.98
N GLN A 20 26.11 16.59 -5.01
CA GLN A 20 27.58 16.61 -4.95
C GLN A 20 28.16 16.18 -3.58
N GLU A 21 27.38 16.24 -2.52
CA GLU A 21 27.75 15.73 -1.18
C GLU A 21 26.92 14.50 -0.75
N ALA A 22 26.09 13.95 -1.63
CA ALA A 22 25.22 12.83 -1.29
C ALA A 22 26.03 11.57 -1.00
N GLN A 23 25.79 10.97 0.16
CA GLN A 23 26.41 9.71 0.56
C GLN A 23 25.94 8.59 -0.38
N LYS A 24 26.85 8.02 -1.16
CA LYS A 24 26.57 6.92 -2.08
C LYS A 24 26.07 5.72 -1.28
N ALA A 25 24.86 5.28 -1.57
CA ALA A 25 24.36 4.00 -1.12
C ALA A 25 25.04 2.87 -1.89
N THR A 26 25.43 1.81 -1.22
CA THR A 26 26.04 0.63 -1.83
C THR A 26 25.10 -0.57 -1.75
N SER A 27 25.39 -1.63 -2.50
CA SER A 27 24.63 -2.90 -2.38
C SER A 27 24.66 -3.46 -0.96
N ALA A 28 25.73 -3.19 -0.19
CA ALA A 28 25.86 -3.57 1.20
C ALA A 28 24.86 -2.85 2.11
N ASP A 29 24.53 -1.57 1.85
CA ASP A 29 23.52 -0.81 2.60
C ASP A 29 22.12 -1.43 2.43
N TYR A 30 21.89 -2.17 1.36
CA TYR A 30 20.67 -2.93 1.11
C TYR A 30 20.78 -4.41 1.51
N GLY A 31 21.91 -4.78 2.14
CA GLY A 31 22.16 -6.14 2.61
C GLY A 31 22.40 -7.16 1.49
N TYR A 32 22.89 -6.73 0.32
CA TYR A 32 23.27 -7.62 -0.78
C TYR A 32 24.79 -7.85 -0.81
N LYS A 33 25.19 -9.12 -0.93
CA LYS A 33 26.59 -9.47 -1.14
C LYS A 33 26.89 -9.43 -2.65
N GLN A 34 27.67 -8.43 -3.07
CA GLN A 34 28.07 -8.28 -4.48
C GLN A 34 29.08 -9.35 -4.90
N THR A 35 28.85 -10.00 -6.02
CA THR A 35 29.75 -10.97 -6.65
C THR A 35 29.83 -10.66 -8.15
N GLY A 36 30.89 -9.97 -8.55
CA GLY A 36 30.99 -9.48 -9.95
C GLY A 36 29.99 -8.36 -10.24
N PHE A 37 29.31 -8.39 -11.39
CA PHE A 37 28.34 -7.37 -11.78
C PHE A 37 26.95 -7.54 -11.15
N MET A 38 26.68 -8.70 -10.54
CA MET A 38 25.43 -9.00 -9.84
C MET A 38 25.72 -9.39 -8.38
N SER A 39 24.79 -9.09 -7.50
CA SER A 39 24.78 -9.69 -6.16
C SER A 39 24.30 -11.14 -6.21
N THR A 40 24.63 -11.92 -5.17
CA THR A 40 23.97 -13.21 -4.95
C THR A 40 22.47 -12.94 -4.75
N PRO A 41 21.58 -13.53 -5.59
CA PRO A 41 20.14 -13.35 -5.44
C PRO A 41 19.66 -13.88 -4.07
N LYS A 42 18.78 -13.13 -3.40
CA LYS A 42 18.10 -13.57 -2.20
C LYS A 42 16.75 -14.16 -2.58
N LEU A 43 16.58 -15.44 -2.35
CA LEU A 43 15.31 -16.12 -2.45
C LEU A 43 14.57 -15.99 -1.13
N GLY A 44 13.28 -15.71 -1.19
CA GLY A 44 12.43 -15.71 -0.03
C GLY A 44 11.00 -16.11 -0.40
N ALA A 45 10.29 -16.59 0.59
CA ALA A 45 8.88 -16.89 0.44
C ALA A 45 8.15 -16.68 1.76
N TYR A 46 6.82 -16.57 1.68
CA TYR A 46 5.97 -16.62 2.87
C TYR A 46 4.60 -17.20 2.58
N ILE A 47 4.05 -17.84 3.61
CA ILE A 47 2.72 -18.43 3.61
C ILE A 47 1.92 -17.81 4.75
N ILE A 48 0.66 -17.47 4.48
CA ILE A 48 -0.33 -17.11 5.49
C ILE A 48 -1.47 -18.11 5.36
N GLY A 49 -1.48 -19.11 6.26
CA GLY A 49 -2.60 -20.02 6.46
C GLY A 49 -3.67 -19.34 7.30
N SER A 50 -4.92 -19.69 7.13
CA SER A 50 -6.03 -19.10 7.89
C SER A 50 -7.14 -20.09 8.16
N TYR A 51 -7.78 -19.94 9.32
CA TYR A 51 -9.13 -20.42 9.60
C TYR A 51 -9.99 -19.20 9.87
N LYS A 52 -11.16 -19.13 9.29
CA LYS A 52 -12.09 -18.01 9.45
C LYS A 52 -13.47 -18.52 9.81
N TYR A 53 -14.09 -17.86 10.77
CA TYR A 53 -15.47 -18.02 11.14
C TYR A 53 -16.18 -16.68 11.01
N SER A 54 -17.40 -16.67 10.50
CA SER A 54 -18.28 -15.52 10.48
C SER A 54 -19.71 -15.96 10.82
N ASP A 55 -20.43 -15.17 11.60
CA ASP A 55 -21.85 -15.37 11.90
C ASP A 55 -22.76 -14.56 10.97
N LEU A 56 -22.20 -13.91 9.94
CA LEU A 56 -22.96 -13.19 8.92
C LEU A 56 -23.92 -14.13 8.19
N ALA A 57 -25.22 -13.87 8.30
CA ALA A 57 -26.25 -14.65 7.64
C ALA A 57 -26.09 -14.60 6.10
N GLY A 58 -26.14 -15.74 5.45
CA GLY A 58 -25.99 -15.85 3.98
C GLY A 58 -24.57 -15.66 3.46
N ALA A 59 -23.57 -15.58 4.32
CA ALA A 59 -22.18 -15.57 3.89
C ALA A 59 -21.85 -16.84 3.08
N ASN A 60 -21.45 -16.67 1.83
CA ASN A 60 -20.95 -17.76 1.00
C ASN A 60 -19.63 -18.28 1.61
N GLY A 61 -19.67 -19.47 2.17
CA GLY A 61 -18.56 -20.11 2.83
C GLY A 61 -18.68 -20.03 4.37
N GLY A 62 -19.15 -21.12 4.98
CA GLY A 62 -19.12 -21.34 6.41
C GLY A 62 -17.68 -21.33 6.97
N PRO A 63 -17.51 -21.66 8.26
CA PRO A 63 -16.17 -21.76 8.87
C PRO A 63 -15.24 -22.62 8.02
N GLY A 64 -14.04 -22.11 7.73
CA GLY A 64 -13.17 -22.83 6.82
C GLY A 64 -11.70 -22.52 6.92
N PHE A 65 -10.90 -23.53 6.58
CA PHE A 65 -9.46 -23.39 6.41
C PHE A 65 -9.12 -22.88 5.00
N GLY A 66 -8.05 -22.11 4.89
CA GLY A 66 -7.56 -21.60 3.62
C GLY A 66 -6.11 -21.15 3.68
N CYS A 67 -5.52 -20.99 2.50
CA CYS A 67 -4.24 -20.31 2.33
C CYS A 67 -4.50 -18.91 1.78
N ARG A 68 -4.45 -17.91 2.65
CA ARG A 68 -4.70 -16.53 2.27
C ARG A 68 -3.66 -16.01 1.29
N LEU A 69 -2.39 -16.24 1.56
CA LEU A 69 -1.28 -15.83 0.70
C LEU A 69 -0.20 -16.91 0.68
N ILE A 70 0.25 -17.25 -0.53
CA ILE A 70 1.48 -18.00 -0.77
C ILE A 70 2.27 -17.16 -1.77
N ARG A 71 3.42 -16.64 -1.37
CA ARG A 71 4.27 -15.80 -2.22
C ARG A 71 5.71 -16.25 -2.20
N ALA A 72 6.35 -16.21 -3.36
CA ALA A 72 7.78 -16.37 -3.51
C ALA A 72 8.36 -15.14 -4.19
N TYR A 73 9.60 -14.78 -3.88
CA TYR A 73 10.27 -13.62 -4.46
C TYR A 73 11.77 -13.83 -4.57
N VAL A 74 12.36 -13.08 -5.50
CA VAL A 74 13.80 -12.96 -5.71
C VAL A 74 14.15 -11.48 -5.62
N ASP A 75 15.11 -11.14 -4.79
CA ASP A 75 15.68 -9.81 -4.63
C ASP A 75 17.16 -9.83 -4.94
N GLY A 76 17.68 -8.75 -5.47
CA GLY A 76 19.11 -8.58 -5.69
C GLY A 76 19.50 -7.20 -6.17
N SER A 77 20.78 -7.06 -6.52
CA SER A 77 21.33 -5.85 -7.17
C SER A 77 22.16 -6.18 -8.40
N ILE A 78 22.19 -5.25 -9.32
CA ILE A 78 23.02 -5.26 -10.54
C ILE A 78 23.88 -3.99 -10.49
N PHE A 79 25.17 -4.12 -10.83
CA PHE A 79 26.14 -3.01 -10.80
C PHE A 79 26.15 -2.22 -9.46
N SER A 80 25.81 -2.87 -8.34
CA SER A 80 25.64 -2.28 -7.00
C SER A 80 24.58 -1.17 -6.86
N ASP A 81 24.31 -0.40 -7.90
CA ASP A 81 23.42 0.76 -7.88
C ASP A 81 21.97 0.44 -8.27
N PHE A 82 21.72 -0.70 -8.91
CA PHE A 82 20.40 -1.13 -9.36
C PHE A 82 19.89 -2.28 -8.50
N LYS A 83 18.77 -2.07 -7.80
CA LYS A 83 18.03 -3.12 -7.10
C LYS A 83 16.95 -3.68 -8.02
N TYR A 84 16.64 -4.96 -7.87
CA TYR A 84 15.50 -5.58 -8.55
C TYR A 84 14.72 -6.46 -7.60
N ARG A 85 13.45 -6.62 -7.88
CA ARG A 85 12.57 -7.61 -7.26
C ARG A 85 11.68 -8.24 -8.30
N LEU A 86 11.55 -9.58 -8.19
CA LEU A 86 10.51 -10.36 -8.83
C LEU A 86 9.71 -11.07 -7.73
N GLN A 87 8.39 -10.91 -7.71
CA GLN A 87 7.52 -11.57 -6.74
C GLN A 87 6.31 -12.15 -7.43
N VAL A 88 5.99 -13.40 -7.12
CA VAL A 88 4.80 -14.10 -7.60
C VAL A 88 3.88 -14.46 -6.44
N GLN A 89 2.58 -14.45 -6.67
CA GLN A 89 1.58 -15.02 -5.79
C GLN A 89 1.14 -16.34 -6.38
N LEU A 90 1.14 -17.39 -5.56
CA LEU A 90 0.83 -18.76 -5.94
C LEU A 90 -0.53 -19.23 -5.37
N SER A 91 -1.08 -18.52 -4.37
CA SER A 91 -2.44 -18.79 -3.88
C SER A 91 -3.49 -18.21 -4.82
N GLY A 92 -4.54 -18.99 -5.10
CA GLY A 92 -5.51 -18.68 -6.15
C GLY A 92 -4.92 -18.87 -7.55
N THR A 93 -5.32 -18.04 -8.52
CA THR A 93 -4.68 -18.04 -9.84
C THR A 93 -3.28 -17.43 -9.74
N PRO A 94 -2.22 -18.18 -10.08
CA PRO A 94 -0.85 -17.67 -10.03
C PRO A 94 -0.65 -16.44 -10.90
N HIS A 95 -0.02 -15.40 -10.35
CA HIS A 95 0.24 -14.17 -11.09
C HIS A 95 1.44 -13.38 -10.55
N MET A 96 2.05 -12.57 -11.41
CA MET A 96 3.12 -11.67 -11.04
C MET A 96 2.60 -10.57 -10.11
N ARG A 97 3.30 -10.32 -9.01
CA ARG A 97 3.00 -9.25 -8.05
C ARG A 97 3.92 -8.06 -8.26
N ASP A 98 5.21 -8.25 -8.04
CA ASP A 98 6.22 -7.21 -8.24
C ASP A 98 7.20 -7.67 -9.32
N ALA A 99 7.52 -6.78 -10.26
CA ALA A 99 8.54 -6.95 -11.27
C ALA A 99 9.11 -5.56 -11.58
N TYR A 100 10.19 -5.17 -10.91
CA TYR A 100 10.76 -3.85 -11.06
C TYR A 100 12.27 -3.84 -10.94
N ILE A 101 12.86 -2.79 -11.50
CA ILE A 101 14.24 -2.35 -11.28
C ILE A 101 14.21 -0.96 -10.64
N GLU A 102 15.13 -0.69 -9.73
CA GLU A 102 15.29 0.59 -9.07
C GLU A 102 16.75 1.02 -9.08
N TRP A 103 17.05 2.13 -9.75
CA TRP A 103 18.31 2.80 -9.60
C TRP A 103 18.32 3.56 -8.28
N ALA A 104 19.18 3.16 -7.35
CA ALA A 104 19.19 3.60 -5.96
C ALA A 104 20.61 3.92 -5.48
N LYS A 105 21.34 4.70 -6.30
CA LYS A 105 22.70 5.13 -5.99
C LYS A 105 22.78 6.11 -4.83
N TYR A 106 21.76 6.96 -4.70
CA TYR A 106 21.70 8.00 -3.70
C TYR A 106 20.48 7.79 -2.79
N LYS A 107 20.62 8.10 -1.49
CA LYS A 107 19.49 8.05 -0.56
C LYS A 107 18.48 9.16 -0.86
N GLU A 108 18.96 10.30 -1.31
CA GLU A 108 18.18 11.49 -1.61
C GLU A 108 17.38 11.38 -2.90
N PHE A 109 17.77 10.46 -3.79
CA PHE A 109 17.11 10.30 -5.09
C PHE A 109 17.29 8.89 -5.65
N SER A 110 16.20 8.23 -5.91
CA SER A 110 16.15 6.96 -6.65
C SER A 110 15.02 6.95 -7.67
N VAL A 111 15.16 6.10 -8.67
CA VAL A 111 14.17 5.91 -9.74
C VAL A 111 13.80 4.44 -9.81
N LYS A 112 12.52 4.15 -9.67
CA LYS A 112 11.96 2.80 -9.75
C LYS A 112 11.05 2.69 -10.96
N MET A 113 11.19 1.62 -11.75
CA MET A 113 10.38 1.36 -12.93
C MET A 113 9.96 -0.10 -12.99
N GLY A 114 8.73 -0.34 -13.43
CA GLY A 114 8.14 -1.68 -13.57
C GLY A 114 6.79 -1.78 -12.89
N GLN A 115 6.46 -2.97 -12.38
CA GLN A 115 5.24 -3.24 -11.63
C GLN A 115 5.54 -3.33 -10.14
N PHE A 116 4.94 -2.45 -9.34
CA PHE A 116 5.15 -2.37 -7.89
C PHE A 116 3.99 -1.67 -7.19
N LYS A 117 4.02 -1.65 -5.84
CA LYS A 117 3.00 -0.97 -5.04
C LYS A 117 3.03 0.54 -5.28
N ARG A 118 1.84 1.11 -5.52
CA ARG A 118 1.65 2.57 -5.65
C ARG A 118 1.95 3.26 -4.33
N ALA A 119 2.58 4.43 -4.39
CA ALA A 119 2.90 5.26 -3.22
C ALA A 119 1.68 6.03 -2.72
N PHE A 120 0.63 5.32 -2.33
CA PHE A 120 -0.59 5.89 -1.79
C PHE A 120 -0.97 5.19 -0.49
N THR A 121 -1.22 5.96 0.58
CA THR A 121 -1.44 5.54 1.97
C THR A 121 -0.18 5.02 2.70
N PHE A 122 -0.18 5.12 4.02
CA PHE A 122 0.88 4.53 4.85
C PHE A 122 0.86 3.00 4.84
N GLU A 123 -0.34 2.41 4.79
CA GLU A 123 -0.48 0.98 4.98
C GLU A 123 -0.29 0.18 3.69
N ASN A 124 -0.58 0.75 2.49
CA ASN A 124 -0.42 0.02 1.22
C ASN A 124 1.00 -0.56 1.02
N PRO A 125 2.11 0.18 1.27
CA PRO A 125 3.46 -0.36 1.15
C PRO A 125 3.78 -1.47 2.16
N THR A 126 3.03 -1.56 3.26
CA THR A 126 3.30 -2.50 4.36
C THR A 126 3.18 -3.96 3.89
N ASN A 127 4.07 -4.81 4.38
CA ASN A 127 3.96 -6.24 4.15
C ASN A 127 2.76 -6.79 4.94
N PRO A 128 1.95 -7.70 4.37
CA PRO A 128 0.86 -8.36 5.11
C PRO A 128 1.27 -8.99 6.45
N TRP A 129 2.53 -9.39 6.60
CA TRP A 129 3.11 -9.86 7.85
C TRP A 129 3.13 -8.78 8.96
N GLU A 130 3.22 -7.49 8.58
CA GLU A 130 3.50 -6.37 9.48
C GLU A 130 2.30 -5.44 9.71
N VAL A 131 1.15 -5.80 9.15
CA VAL A 131 -0.09 -5.02 9.31
C VAL A 131 -0.52 -5.00 10.79
N GLY A 132 -0.31 -6.11 11.49
CA GLY A 132 -0.62 -6.26 12.92
C GLY A 132 -1.95 -6.96 13.18
N VAL A 133 -2.96 -6.67 12.40
CA VAL A 133 -4.24 -7.38 12.33
C VAL A 133 -4.32 -8.22 11.07
N GLY A 134 -5.31 -9.09 10.97
CA GLY A 134 -5.40 -10.08 9.91
C GLY A 134 -5.57 -9.53 8.50
N ASP A 135 -5.96 -8.26 8.33
CA ASP A 135 -6.15 -7.67 7.00
C ASP A 135 -5.87 -6.17 6.98
N PHE A 136 -5.68 -5.62 5.76
CA PHE A 136 -5.52 -4.19 5.52
C PHE A 136 -6.78 -3.40 5.90
N SER A 137 -6.58 -2.11 6.19
CA SER A 137 -7.67 -1.17 6.47
C SER A 137 -8.59 -0.95 5.27
N MET A 138 -9.78 -0.42 5.55
CA MET A 138 -10.71 0.04 4.51
C MET A 138 -10.11 1.17 3.68
N VAL A 139 -9.25 2.01 4.25
CA VAL A 139 -8.46 3.01 3.51
C VAL A 139 -7.68 2.35 2.38
N VAL A 140 -6.96 1.27 2.65
CA VAL A 140 -6.23 0.54 1.61
C VAL A 140 -7.16 -0.26 0.69
N LYS A 141 -8.12 -0.98 1.26
CA LYS A 141 -9.03 -1.84 0.49
C LYS A 141 -9.86 -1.05 -0.51
N LYS A 142 -10.37 0.10 -0.12
CA LYS A 142 -11.29 0.91 -0.92
C LYS A 142 -10.60 1.93 -1.82
N PHE A 143 -9.38 2.38 -1.45
CA PHE A 143 -8.74 3.50 -2.14
C PHE A 143 -7.36 3.20 -2.73
N ALA A 144 -6.75 2.06 -2.42
CA ALA A 144 -5.44 1.70 -2.97
C ALA A 144 -5.47 0.58 -4.02
N GLY A 145 -6.65 0.15 -4.48
CA GLY A 145 -6.82 -0.86 -5.52
C GLY A 145 -6.85 -2.30 -5.00
N PHE A 146 -7.49 -2.55 -3.85
CA PHE A 146 -7.74 -3.89 -3.31
C PHE A 146 -9.19 -4.38 -3.46
N GLY A 147 -9.95 -3.81 -4.30
CA GLY A 147 -11.38 -4.03 -4.46
C GLY A 147 -12.10 -2.71 -4.26
N ASP A 148 -11.63 -1.71 -4.97
CA ASP A 148 -12.16 -0.38 -4.83
C ASP A 148 -13.55 -0.26 -5.48
N ARG A 149 -14.18 0.88 -5.20
CA ARG A 149 -15.55 1.16 -5.58
C ARG A 149 -15.80 1.22 -7.09
N LEU A 150 -14.78 1.52 -7.88
CA LEU A 150 -14.89 1.58 -9.36
C LEU A 150 -15.06 0.20 -9.98
N GLY A 151 -15.03 -0.87 -9.17
CA GLY A 151 -15.12 -2.24 -9.64
C GLY A 151 -13.84 -2.73 -10.30
N GLU A 152 -12.73 -2.00 -10.13
CA GLU A 152 -11.43 -2.56 -10.44
C GLU A 152 -11.19 -3.75 -9.51
N GLY A 153 -10.73 -4.85 -10.05
CA GLY A 153 -10.47 -6.06 -9.29
C GLY A 153 -9.41 -5.85 -8.20
N ASN A 154 -9.15 -6.88 -7.41
CA ASN A 154 -8.10 -6.83 -6.39
C ASN A 154 -6.71 -6.73 -7.04
N MET A 155 -6.24 -5.51 -7.25
CA MET A 155 -4.94 -5.20 -7.82
C MET A 155 -3.82 -5.27 -6.77
N GLY A 156 -4.15 -5.47 -5.50
CA GLY A 156 -3.22 -5.55 -4.39
C GLY A 156 -2.36 -4.30 -4.24
N GLY A 157 -2.93 -3.13 -4.54
CA GLY A 157 -2.29 -1.83 -4.44
C GLY A 157 -1.17 -1.57 -5.46
N ARG A 158 -1.11 -2.33 -6.56
CA ARG A 158 -0.01 -2.30 -7.55
C ARG A 158 -0.44 -1.78 -8.89
N ASP A 159 0.54 -1.32 -9.67
CA ASP A 159 0.38 -0.95 -11.07
C ASP A 159 1.75 -0.92 -11.76
N GLN A 160 1.75 -0.76 -13.08
CA GLN A 160 2.95 -0.56 -13.90
C GLN A 160 3.22 0.93 -14.06
N GLY A 161 4.46 1.34 -13.79
CA GLY A 161 4.79 2.75 -13.85
C GLY A 161 6.25 3.07 -13.54
N ILE A 162 6.50 4.37 -13.37
CA ILE A 162 7.79 4.92 -12.95
C ILE A 162 7.59 5.81 -11.73
N GLN A 163 8.48 5.72 -10.76
CA GLN A 163 8.45 6.49 -9.53
C GLN A 163 9.82 7.07 -9.21
N PHE A 164 9.85 8.34 -8.84
CA PHE A 164 10.97 9.06 -8.26
C PHE A 164 10.74 9.16 -6.75
N GLN A 165 11.77 8.90 -5.97
CA GLN A 165 11.67 8.93 -4.51
C GLN A 165 13.01 9.24 -3.85
N GLY A 166 12.96 9.68 -2.59
CA GLY A 166 14.17 9.93 -1.83
C GLY A 166 13.88 10.34 -0.39
N ASP A 167 14.97 10.35 0.37
CA ASP A 167 15.00 10.66 1.79
C ASP A 167 15.95 11.82 2.01
N LEU A 168 15.43 12.98 2.44
CA LEU A 168 16.16 14.24 2.57
C LEU A 168 16.40 14.60 4.03
N ILE A 169 17.42 15.39 4.24
CA ILE A 169 17.81 15.99 5.53
C ILE A 169 18.12 14.93 6.58
N PRO A 170 19.38 14.55 6.71
CA PRO A 170 19.83 13.63 7.75
C PRO A 170 19.58 14.20 9.14
N MET A 171 19.10 13.36 10.04
CA MET A 171 18.74 13.73 11.41
C MET A 171 19.22 12.67 12.41
N GLY A 172 19.33 13.10 13.66
CA GLY A 172 19.77 12.26 14.77
C GLY A 172 21.26 11.96 14.77
N GLU A 173 21.73 11.22 15.76
CA GLU A 173 23.13 10.81 15.85
C GLU A 173 23.48 9.89 14.69
N ASN A 174 24.63 10.16 14.06
CA ASN A 174 25.15 9.41 12.91
C ASN A 174 24.14 9.25 11.77
N ASP A 175 23.34 10.29 11.47
CA ASP A 175 22.33 10.27 10.40
C ASP A 175 21.36 9.09 10.49
N SER A 176 20.92 8.78 11.71
CA SER A 176 20.16 7.57 12.03
C SER A 176 18.76 7.54 11.44
N TYR A 177 18.25 8.68 10.93
CA TYR A 177 16.99 8.77 10.17
C TYR A 177 17.02 10.00 9.26
N ARG A 178 15.97 10.15 8.43
CA ARG A 178 15.77 11.30 7.53
C ARG A 178 14.51 12.06 7.92
N LEU A 179 14.56 13.39 7.83
CA LEU A 179 13.42 14.24 8.18
C LEU A 179 12.29 14.14 7.14
N ILE A 180 12.63 14.10 5.87
CA ILE A 180 11.66 14.14 4.76
C ILE A 180 11.79 12.90 3.90
N HIS A 181 10.66 12.24 3.62
CA HIS A 181 10.52 11.21 2.60
C HIS A 181 9.54 11.68 1.55
N TYR A 182 9.90 11.62 0.28
CA TYR A 182 9.04 11.96 -0.83
C TYR A 182 8.98 10.87 -1.89
N GLN A 183 7.83 10.76 -2.53
CA GLN A 183 7.63 9.90 -3.69
C GLN A 183 6.70 10.62 -4.67
N ILE A 184 7.03 10.57 -5.95
CA ILE A 184 6.17 11.03 -7.04
C ILE A 184 6.32 10.05 -8.19
N GLY A 185 5.21 9.62 -8.76
CA GLY A 185 5.26 8.66 -9.85
C GLY A 185 4.08 8.78 -10.80
N MET A 186 4.23 8.06 -11.90
CA MET A 186 3.27 7.98 -12.98
C MET A 186 3.02 6.51 -13.31
N TRP A 187 1.75 6.12 -13.36
CA TRP A 187 1.30 4.74 -13.62
C TRP A 187 0.28 4.68 -14.74
N ASN A 188 0.09 3.47 -15.31
CA ASN A 188 -0.91 3.25 -16.36
C ASN A 188 -2.35 3.39 -15.89
N GLY A 189 -2.62 3.23 -14.58
CA GLY A 189 -3.97 3.35 -14.04
C GLY A 189 -4.84 2.09 -14.13
N GLN A 190 -4.40 1.05 -14.85
CA GLN A 190 -5.20 -0.16 -15.06
C GLN A 190 -4.97 -1.25 -14.01
N GLY A 191 -3.90 -1.11 -13.21
CA GLY A 191 -3.56 -2.04 -12.16
C GLY A 191 -2.62 -3.17 -12.60
N ILE A 192 -2.55 -4.20 -11.75
CA ILE A 192 -1.57 -5.28 -11.88
C ILE A 192 -1.81 -6.14 -13.15
N ASN A 193 -0.73 -6.40 -13.90
CA ASN A 193 -0.74 -7.28 -15.08
C ASN A 193 -1.75 -6.85 -16.18
N GLN A 194 -2.14 -5.58 -16.21
CA GLN A 194 -3.06 -5.05 -17.21
C GLN A 194 -2.31 -4.18 -18.22
N VAL A 195 -2.75 -4.27 -19.47
CA VAL A 195 -2.30 -3.35 -20.53
C VAL A 195 -2.93 -1.99 -20.31
N ASP A 196 -2.21 -0.95 -20.66
CA ASP A 196 -2.73 0.41 -20.64
C ASP A 196 -3.93 0.56 -21.60
N ALA A 197 -5.05 1.03 -21.09
CA ALA A 197 -6.31 1.08 -21.83
C ALA A 197 -6.72 2.48 -22.28
N ASN A 198 -5.98 3.52 -21.86
CA ASN A 198 -6.22 4.91 -22.25
C ASN A 198 -4.93 5.70 -22.40
N LYS A 199 -5.04 6.97 -22.79
CA LYS A 199 -3.87 7.87 -22.91
C LYS A 199 -3.54 8.59 -21.61
N ASP A 200 -4.43 8.54 -20.63
CA ASP A 200 -4.24 9.19 -19.33
C ASP A 200 -3.32 8.34 -18.45
N LYS A 201 -2.57 9.03 -17.61
CA LYS A 201 -1.73 8.38 -16.60
C LYS A 201 -2.14 8.80 -15.21
N ASP A 202 -2.08 7.85 -14.31
CA ASP A 202 -2.26 8.12 -12.89
C ASP A 202 -1.00 8.80 -12.34
N ILE A 203 -1.17 9.96 -11.70
CA ILE A 203 -0.10 10.65 -10.98
C ILE A 203 -0.37 10.49 -9.49
N ILE A 204 0.62 9.98 -8.77
CA ILE A 204 0.56 9.84 -7.32
C ILE A 204 1.76 10.54 -6.71
N ALA A 205 1.51 11.34 -5.68
CA ALA A 205 2.53 12.04 -4.92
C ALA A 205 2.35 11.77 -3.42
N THR A 206 3.48 11.63 -2.73
CA THR A 206 3.56 11.37 -1.30
C THR A 206 4.62 12.27 -0.70
N LEU A 207 4.28 12.91 0.41
CA LEU A 207 5.21 13.62 1.26
C LEU A 207 5.03 13.16 2.70
N GLN A 208 6.12 12.76 3.33
CA GLN A 208 6.13 12.37 4.74
C GLN A 208 7.24 13.14 5.46
N ILE A 209 6.98 13.57 6.67
CA ILE A 209 7.98 14.13 7.58
C ILE A 209 8.16 13.19 8.78
N GLN A 210 9.40 13.03 9.22
CA GLN A 210 9.78 12.23 10.38
C GLN A 210 10.45 13.15 11.42
N PRO A 211 9.66 13.90 12.23
CA PRO A 211 10.20 14.87 13.18
C PRO A 211 11.01 14.23 14.30
N ILE A 212 10.67 13.01 14.68
CA ILE A 212 11.44 12.15 15.58
C ILE A 212 11.50 10.74 15.01
N LYS A 213 12.56 10.01 15.29
CA LYS A 213 12.76 8.66 14.77
C LYS A 213 11.58 7.75 15.08
N GLY A 214 10.98 7.17 14.03
CA GLY A 214 9.83 6.28 14.11
C GLY A 214 8.46 6.95 13.98
N LEU A 215 8.34 8.28 14.13
CA LEU A 215 7.09 9.01 13.92
C LEU A 215 7.07 9.64 12.54
N TYR A 216 6.15 9.22 11.70
CA TYR A 216 5.91 9.80 10.38
C TYR A 216 4.54 10.49 10.35
N ILE A 217 4.50 11.68 9.79
CA ILE A 217 3.28 12.41 9.44
C ILE A 217 3.31 12.58 7.93
N GLY A 218 2.24 12.23 7.23
CA GLY A 218 2.26 12.20 5.77
C GLY A 218 0.96 12.58 5.12
N ALA A 219 1.09 13.05 3.88
CA ALA A 219 0.00 13.34 2.98
C ALA A 219 0.24 12.68 1.62
N PHE A 220 -0.83 12.24 0.99
CA PHE A 220 -0.85 11.48 -0.24
C PHE A 220 -1.90 12.04 -1.18
N GLY A 221 -1.56 12.19 -2.45
CA GLY A 221 -2.47 12.61 -3.49
C GLY A 221 -2.43 11.68 -4.68
N TRP A 222 -3.59 11.41 -5.27
CA TRP A 222 -3.72 10.58 -6.47
C TRP A 222 -4.73 11.19 -7.42
N LYS A 223 -4.32 11.43 -8.66
CA LYS A 223 -5.16 11.87 -9.77
C LYS A 223 -4.92 10.97 -10.97
N GLY A 224 -5.97 10.44 -11.54
CA GLY A 224 -5.89 9.57 -12.71
C GLY A 224 -7.25 9.08 -13.18
N SER A 225 -7.25 7.97 -13.89
CA SER A 225 -8.45 7.33 -14.40
C SER A 225 -8.29 5.83 -14.56
N TRP A 226 -9.42 5.13 -14.65
CA TRP A 226 -9.49 3.70 -14.91
C TRP A 226 -10.54 3.43 -15.99
N VAL A 227 -10.22 2.56 -16.92
CA VAL A 227 -11.12 2.15 -17.98
C VAL A 227 -11.71 0.79 -17.67
N LYS A 228 -13.03 0.73 -17.54
CA LYS A 228 -13.78 -0.50 -17.59
C LYS A 228 -13.93 -0.92 -19.05
N ALA A 229 -13.40 -2.09 -19.37
CA ALA A 229 -13.48 -2.61 -20.73
C ALA A 229 -14.93 -2.75 -21.23
N ALA A 230 -15.13 -2.62 -22.53
CA ALA A 230 -16.41 -2.91 -23.17
C ALA A 230 -16.82 -4.36 -22.91
N THR A 231 -18.12 -4.57 -22.77
CA THR A 231 -18.75 -5.89 -22.72
C THR A 231 -19.68 -6.05 -23.92
N ALA A 232 -20.29 -7.22 -24.09
CA ALA A 232 -21.27 -7.44 -25.16
C ALA A 232 -22.49 -6.50 -25.06
N THR A 233 -22.76 -5.95 -23.86
CA THR A 233 -23.96 -5.13 -23.57
C THR A 233 -23.66 -3.69 -23.18
N ALA A 234 -22.39 -3.31 -23.01
CA ALA A 234 -22.01 -1.96 -22.60
C ALA A 234 -20.69 -1.52 -23.24
N PRO A 235 -20.58 -0.25 -23.68
CA PRO A 235 -19.34 0.31 -24.20
C PRO A 235 -18.26 0.41 -23.11
N ALA A 236 -17.02 0.61 -23.54
CA ALA A 236 -15.94 0.96 -22.60
C ALA A 236 -16.26 2.29 -21.90
N THR A 237 -16.07 2.34 -20.60
CA THR A 237 -16.37 3.52 -19.79
C THR A 237 -15.13 3.92 -18.98
N GLU A 238 -14.78 5.19 -19.03
CA GLU A 238 -13.66 5.74 -18.25
C GLU A 238 -14.16 6.40 -16.96
N PHE A 239 -13.58 5.99 -15.83
CA PHE A 239 -13.87 6.50 -14.49
C PHE A 239 -12.72 7.35 -14.00
N ALA A 240 -12.99 8.53 -13.49
CA ALA A 240 -11.99 9.39 -12.88
C ALA A 240 -11.61 8.88 -11.49
N ARG A 241 -10.33 9.03 -11.16
CA ARG A 241 -9.77 8.85 -9.81
C ARG A 241 -9.25 10.17 -9.29
N ARG A 242 -9.75 10.60 -8.15
CA ARG A 242 -9.22 11.72 -7.37
C ARG A 242 -9.26 11.30 -5.92
N ARG A 243 -8.10 11.09 -5.32
CA ARG A 243 -7.96 10.54 -3.97
C ARG A 243 -6.94 11.35 -3.20
N VAL A 244 -7.22 11.56 -1.93
CA VAL A 244 -6.30 12.18 -0.97
C VAL A 244 -6.28 11.32 0.27
N SER A 245 -5.14 11.29 0.94
CA SER A 245 -5.01 10.68 2.25
C SER A 245 -4.05 11.51 3.10
N ALA A 246 -4.26 11.51 4.41
CA ALA A 246 -3.34 12.07 5.37
C ALA A 246 -3.40 11.29 6.68
N GLY A 247 -2.28 11.22 7.38
CA GLY A 247 -2.23 10.48 8.62
C GLY A 247 -0.88 10.57 9.32
N ALA A 248 -0.76 9.76 10.36
CA ALA A 248 0.48 9.59 11.11
C ALA A 248 0.68 8.12 11.49
N LYS A 249 1.94 7.71 11.56
CA LYS A 249 2.33 6.41 12.09
C LYS A 249 3.54 6.55 13.00
N PHE A 250 3.52 5.79 14.08
CA PHE A 250 4.64 5.59 14.98
C PHE A 250 4.91 4.09 15.10
N ASP A 251 6.05 3.67 14.58
CA ASP A 251 6.52 2.28 14.65
C ASP A 251 7.94 2.30 15.21
N ARG A 252 8.08 2.10 16.53
CA ARG A 252 9.36 2.09 17.23
C ARG A 252 9.28 1.26 18.52
N ASP A 253 10.39 0.64 18.89
CA ASP A 253 10.55 -0.11 20.14
C ASP A 253 9.43 -1.15 20.32
N ASN A 254 9.05 -1.80 19.21
CA ASN A 254 7.93 -2.74 19.07
C ASN A 254 6.53 -2.15 19.32
N TRP A 255 6.39 -0.84 19.60
CA TRP A 255 5.10 -0.15 19.61
C TRP A 255 4.63 0.12 18.19
N THR A 256 3.32 0.12 18.00
CA THR A 256 2.66 0.54 16.76
C THR A 256 1.51 1.46 17.08
N VAL A 257 1.51 2.67 16.53
CA VAL A 257 0.33 3.56 16.50
C VAL A 257 0.20 4.08 15.09
N ARG A 258 -0.93 3.83 14.44
CA ARG A 258 -1.19 4.27 13.06
C ARG A 258 -2.59 4.82 12.98
N ALA A 259 -2.73 6.00 12.38
CA ALA A 259 -4.01 6.60 12.07
C ALA A 259 -3.93 7.24 10.68
N GLU A 260 -4.92 7.00 9.84
CA GLU A 260 -4.97 7.55 8.49
C GLU A 260 -6.42 7.78 8.07
N TYR A 261 -6.67 8.92 7.45
CA TYR A 261 -7.93 9.27 6.82
C TYR A 261 -7.72 9.37 5.31
N ALA A 262 -8.64 8.87 4.52
CA ALA A 262 -8.64 9.02 3.09
C ALA A 262 -10.02 9.42 2.57
N ALA A 263 -10.03 10.25 1.54
CA ALA A 263 -11.24 10.62 0.82
C ALA A 263 -11.03 10.45 -0.70
N ALA A 264 -12.08 10.06 -1.37
CA ALA A 264 -12.05 9.81 -2.79
C ALA A 264 -13.32 10.26 -3.49
N VAL A 265 -13.14 10.54 -4.76
CA VAL A 265 -14.18 10.89 -5.70
C VAL A 265 -14.26 9.82 -6.76
N PHE A 266 -15.47 9.37 -7.04
CA PHE A 266 -15.75 8.38 -8.06
C PHE A 266 -16.84 8.87 -9.00
N GLY A 267 -16.76 8.50 -10.26
CA GLY A 267 -17.75 8.77 -11.26
C GLY A 267 -17.19 8.61 -12.65
N GLU A 268 -18.04 8.54 -13.62
CA GLU A 268 -17.66 8.56 -15.02
C GLU A 268 -16.93 9.87 -15.31
N LYS A 269 -15.80 9.79 -15.98
CA LYS A 269 -14.91 10.94 -16.21
C LYS A 269 -15.61 12.08 -16.94
N GLN A 270 -16.41 11.76 -17.95
CA GLN A 270 -17.15 12.77 -18.71
C GLN A 270 -18.18 13.50 -17.85
N GLN A 271 -18.96 12.77 -17.06
CA GLN A 271 -19.97 13.36 -16.16
C GLN A 271 -19.31 14.31 -15.14
N ILE A 272 -18.12 13.95 -14.63
CA ILE A 272 -17.35 14.80 -13.70
C ILE A 272 -16.85 16.08 -14.39
N LEU A 273 -16.43 16.00 -15.65
CA LEU A 273 -15.96 17.15 -16.43
C LEU A 273 -17.11 18.09 -16.75
N ASP A 274 -18.26 17.56 -17.18
CA ASP A 274 -19.44 18.32 -17.58
C ASP A 274 -20.10 19.04 -16.40
N ALA A 275 -20.05 18.46 -15.22
CA ALA A 275 -20.61 19.07 -14.01
C ALA A 275 -19.84 20.31 -13.52
N GLY A 276 -18.68 20.65 -14.11
CA GLY A 276 -17.86 21.82 -13.78
C GLY A 276 -17.36 21.91 -12.34
N ARG A 277 -18.11 21.39 -11.41
CA ARG A 277 -17.77 21.03 -10.03
C ARG A 277 -18.55 19.77 -9.68
N PRO A 278 -17.93 18.89 -8.95
CA PRO A 278 -18.44 17.56 -8.82
C PRO A 278 -19.60 17.51 -7.83
N ASN A 279 -20.80 17.31 -8.33
CA ASN A 279 -21.86 16.61 -7.61
C ASN A 279 -21.60 15.09 -7.71
N TYR A 280 -20.37 14.66 -7.42
CA TYR A 280 -20.04 13.27 -7.40
C TYR A 280 -20.11 12.73 -5.99
N VAL A 281 -20.49 11.50 -5.89
CA VAL A 281 -20.59 10.81 -4.64
C VAL A 281 -19.17 10.54 -4.14
N GLY A 282 -18.70 11.35 -3.21
CA GLY A 282 -17.46 11.11 -2.47
C GLY A 282 -17.63 9.91 -1.56
N SER A 283 -16.53 9.27 -1.23
CA SER A 283 -16.46 8.28 -0.17
C SER A 283 -15.25 8.58 0.67
N ASP A 284 -15.30 8.19 1.94
CA ASP A 284 -14.17 8.33 2.83
C ASP A 284 -13.96 7.09 3.69
N ALA A 285 -12.79 6.99 4.26
CA ALA A 285 -12.45 5.96 5.22
C ALA A 285 -11.43 6.49 6.21
N VAL A 286 -11.44 5.91 7.40
CA VAL A 286 -10.48 6.19 8.45
C VAL A 286 -10.12 4.90 9.16
N TYR A 287 -8.89 4.80 9.64
CA TYR A 287 -8.55 3.76 10.61
C TYR A 287 -7.63 4.30 11.69
N VAL A 288 -7.70 3.66 12.84
CA VAL A 288 -6.75 3.81 13.95
C VAL A 288 -6.33 2.42 14.40
N THR A 289 -5.04 2.16 14.46
CA THR A 289 -4.45 0.91 14.94
C THR A 289 -3.46 1.21 16.06
N VAL A 290 -3.60 0.52 17.17
CA VAL A 290 -2.65 0.55 18.29
C VAL A 290 -2.16 -0.87 18.54
N GLY A 291 -0.84 -1.06 18.57
CA GLY A 291 -0.18 -2.32 18.88
C GLY A 291 0.73 -2.16 20.09
N VAL A 292 0.43 -2.90 21.15
CA VAL A 292 1.12 -2.85 22.45
C VAL A 292 1.97 -4.10 22.61
N PRO A 293 3.30 -4.00 22.75
CA PRO A 293 4.14 -5.13 23.10
C PRO A 293 3.95 -5.48 24.58
N LEU A 294 3.40 -6.63 24.86
CA LEU A 294 3.30 -7.15 26.24
C LEU A 294 4.55 -7.90 26.65
N TYR A 295 5.10 -8.67 25.70
CA TYR A 295 6.36 -9.40 25.82
C TYR A 295 7.05 -9.39 24.45
N ASP A 296 8.31 -9.77 24.35
CA ASP A 296 9.05 -9.87 23.10
C ASP A 296 8.39 -10.82 22.08
N TRP A 297 7.69 -11.83 22.58
CA TRP A 297 6.97 -12.82 21.78
C TRP A 297 5.47 -12.57 21.67
N LEU A 298 4.90 -11.60 22.42
CA LEU A 298 3.47 -11.33 22.49
C LEU A 298 3.15 -9.85 22.25
N LYS A 299 2.40 -9.56 21.20
CA LYS A 299 1.91 -8.23 20.91
C LYS A 299 0.39 -8.25 20.69
N VAL A 300 -0.30 -7.31 21.32
CA VAL A 300 -1.75 -7.15 21.17
C VAL A 300 -2.04 -5.92 20.34
N TYR A 301 -2.98 -6.05 19.43
CA TYR A 301 -3.46 -4.97 18.58
C TYR A 301 -4.93 -4.72 18.79
N VAL A 302 -5.31 -3.46 18.82
CA VAL A 302 -6.69 -3.01 18.66
C VAL A 302 -6.78 -2.10 17.45
N LYS A 303 -7.85 -2.23 16.68
CA LYS A 303 -8.07 -1.43 15.48
C LYS A 303 -9.54 -1.04 15.38
N TRP A 304 -9.78 0.21 15.09
CA TRP A 304 -11.03 0.71 14.54
C TRP A 304 -10.80 1.10 13.09
N ASP A 305 -11.74 0.74 12.22
CA ASP A 305 -11.66 0.93 10.76
C ASP A 305 -13.06 1.24 10.26
N GLU A 306 -13.24 2.38 9.59
CA GLU A 306 -14.54 2.83 9.05
C GLU A 306 -14.43 3.14 7.58
N PHE A 307 -15.43 2.78 6.83
CA PHE A 307 -15.64 3.22 5.45
C PHE A 307 -17.06 3.75 5.29
N ARG A 308 -17.22 4.92 4.65
CA ARG A 308 -18.52 5.51 4.34
C ARG A 308 -18.67 5.72 2.85
N GLU A 309 -19.61 5.02 2.26
CA GLU A 309 -19.98 5.25 0.88
C GLU A 309 -20.85 6.51 0.79
N GLY A 310 -20.48 7.46 -0.11
CA GLY A 310 -21.15 8.76 -0.17
C GLY A 310 -20.88 9.66 1.05
N ALA A 311 -19.87 9.32 1.88
CA ALA A 311 -19.46 10.06 3.06
C ALA A 311 -20.64 10.33 4.05
N THR A 312 -21.57 9.39 4.18
CA THR A 312 -22.72 9.49 5.08
C THR A 312 -22.75 8.37 6.10
N ALA A 313 -23.23 8.67 7.32
CA ALA A 313 -23.34 7.67 8.38
C ALA A 313 -24.31 6.53 8.02
N ALA A 314 -25.32 6.79 7.17
CA ALA A 314 -26.29 5.77 6.74
C ALA A 314 -25.65 4.68 5.86
N THR A 315 -24.44 4.86 5.40
CA THR A 315 -23.70 3.91 4.58
C THR A 315 -22.40 3.45 5.23
N SER A 316 -22.22 3.70 6.52
CA SER A 316 -20.99 3.32 7.22
C SER A 316 -20.86 1.81 7.36
N HIS A 317 -19.60 1.38 7.30
CA HIS A 317 -19.19 0.04 7.67
C HIS A 317 -18.02 0.17 8.64
N ASP A 318 -18.30 -0.04 9.92
CA ASP A 318 -17.32 -0.01 11.00
C ASP A 318 -16.81 -1.42 11.30
N ILE A 319 -15.52 -1.55 11.57
CA ILE A 319 -14.89 -2.80 12.00
C ILE A 319 -14.04 -2.52 13.24
N TYR A 320 -14.38 -3.17 14.32
CA TYR A 320 -13.62 -3.16 15.57
C TYR A 320 -12.86 -4.47 15.69
N SER A 321 -11.56 -4.43 15.69
CA SER A 321 -10.70 -5.61 15.75
C SER A 321 -9.87 -5.63 17.02
N CYS A 322 -9.72 -6.82 17.61
CA CYS A 322 -8.75 -7.12 18.64
C CYS A 322 -7.95 -8.34 18.20
N ALA A 323 -6.64 -8.20 18.06
CA ALA A 323 -5.77 -9.27 17.58
C ALA A 323 -4.61 -9.50 18.54
N THR A 324 -4.26 -10.77 18.75
CA THR A 324 -3.13 -11.19 19.54
C THR A 324 -2.14 -11.91 18.64
N ASN A 325 -0.91 -11.40 18.55
CA ASN A 325 0.16 -11.94 17.73
C ASN A 325 1.20 -12.62 18.61
N PHE A 326 1.35 -13.94 18.43
CA PHE A 326 2.31 -14.78 19.12
C PHE A 326 3.49 -15.04 18.19
N ARG A 327 4.63 -14.39 18.42
CA ARG A 327 5.87 -14.60 17.65
C ARG A 327 6.64 -15.77 18.25
N LEU A 328 6.39 -16.97 17.74
CA LEU A 328 7.06 -18.19 18.19
C LEU A 328 8.51 -18.27 17.72
N HIS A 329 8.82 -17.64 16.60
CA HIS A 329 10.16 -17.52 16.02
C HIS A 329 10.22 -16.27 15.14
N LYS A 330 11.42 -15.76 14.81
CA LYS A 330 11.57 -14.65 13.84
C LYS A 330 10.87 -14.88 12.50
N ASN A 331 10.62 -16.14 12.15
CA ASN A 331 10.02 -16.59 10.90
C ASN A 331 8.64 -17.26 11.07
N LEU A 332 8.13 -17.34 12.30
CA LEU A 332 6.85 -18.01 12.61
C LEU A 332 6.03 -17.16 13.57
N MET A 333 4.81 -16.84 13.19
CA MET A 333 3.86 -16.11 14.03
C MET A 333 2.48 -16.76 13.92
N LEU A 334 1.79 -16.86 15.05
CA LEU A 334 0.36 -17.18 15.13
C LEU A 334 -0.39 -15.90 15.46
N GLN A 335 -1.57 -15.73 14.90
CA GLN A 335 -2.47 -14.62 15.20
C GLN A 335 -3.87 -15.14 15.46
N LEU A 336 -4.45 -14.71 16.56
CA LEU A 336 -5.88 -14.85 16.85
C LEU A 336 -6.51 -13.45 16.81
N GLU A 337 -7.58 -13.29 16.06
CA GLU A 337 -8.26 -12.01 15.91
C GLU A 337 -9.77 -12.20 16.03
N TYR A 338 -10.40 -11.33 16.79
CA TYR A 338 -11.83 -11.12 16.83
C TYR A 338 -12.16 -9.80 16.14
N ARG A 339 -13.22 -9.81 15.33
CA ARG A 339 -13.76 -8.65 14.64
C ARG A 339 -15.24 -8.51 14.89
N ARG A 340 -15.67 -7.33 15.26
CA ARG A 340 -17.07 -6.91 15.26
C ARG A 340 -17.28 -5.98 14.07
N HIS A 341 -18.25 -6.30 13.24
CA HIS A 341 -18.68 -5.49 12.10
C HIS A 341 -20.02 -4.84 12.38
N GLU A 342 -20.15 -3.57 12.01
CA GLU A 342 -21.38 -2.80 11.98
C GLU A 342 -21.51 -2.20 10.56
N ASN A 343 -22.27 -2.85 9.68
CA ASN A 343 -22.41 -2.46 8.28
C ASN A 343 -23.85 -2.03 7.99
N GLN A 344 -24.07 -0.73 7.90
CA GLN A 344 -25.39 -0.12 7.73
C GLN A 344 -26.06 -0.48 6.39
N LEU A 345 -25.31 -1.02 5.42
CA LEU A 345 -25.85 -1.48 4.14
C LEU A 345 -26.49 -2.87 4.21
N LEU A 346 -26.36 -3.57 5.33
CA LEU A 346 -26.95 -4.89 5.54
C LEU A 346 -28.31 -4.80 6.25
N PRO A 347 -29.26 -5.71 5.97
CA PRO A 347 -30.52 -5.78 6.70
C PRO A 347 -30.34 -6.00 8.21
N THR A 348 -29.30 -6.73 8.60
CA THR A 348 -28.83 -6.88 9.98
C THR A 348 -27.39 -6.37 10.02
N PRO A 349 -27.15 -5.14 10.48
CA PRO A 349 -25.85 -4.50 10.38
C PRO A 349 -24.72 -5.22 11.11
N GLY A 350 -25.03 -5.79 12.29
CA GLY A 350 -24.03 -6.34 13.19
C GLY A 350 -23.71 -7.81 12.95
N TYR A 351 -22.42 -8.15 12.79
CA TYR A 351 -21.94 -9.55 12.75
C TYR A 351 -20.53 -9.66 13.30
N ASN A 352 -20.10 -10.88 13.59
CA ASN A 352 -18.81 -11.17 14.18
C ASN A 352 -17.97 -12.08 13.29
N GLU A 353 -16.65 -11.91 13.36
CA GLU A 353 -15.69 -12.82 12.76
C GLU A 353 -14.61 -13.22 13.77
N ILE A 354 -14.14 -14.45 13.64
CA ILE A 354 -12.95 -14.96 14.35
C ILE A 354 -11.99 -15.48 13.30
N TRP A 355 -10.76 -14.97 13.34
CA TRP A 355 -9.71 -15.38 12.44
C TRP A 355 -8.56 -15.97 13.24
N LEU A 356 -8.15 -17.17 12.86
CA LEU A 356 -6.88 -17.76 13.29
C LEU A 356 -5.96 -17.82 12.09
N GLN A 357 -4.77 -17.22 12.18
CA GLN A 357 -3.82 -17.19 11.09
C GLN A 357 -2.44 -17.67 11.52
N THR A 358 -1.77 -18.37 10.62
CA THR A 358 -0.39 -18.80 10.76
C THR A 358 0.44 -18.11 9.69
N TYR A 359 1.51 -17.45 10.12
CA TYR A 359 2.44 -16.73 9.24
C TYR A 359 3.79 -17.41 9.28
N ILE A 360 4.28 -17.88 8.14
CA ILE A 360 5.60 -18.52 7.98
C ILE A 360 6.34 -17.80 6.87
N ARG A 361 7.62 -17.49 7.09
CA ARG A 361 8.52 -16.92 6.06
C ARG A 361 9.91 -17.54 6.13
N TRP A 362 10.65 -17.54 5.03
CA TRP A 362 12.03 -17.99 4.95
C TRP A 362 12.83 -17.25 3.89
#